data_cc279b058d544fe492e42384e4d083d9
#
_entry.id   cc279b058d544fe492e42384e4d083d9
#
_cell.length_a   1.000
_cell.length_b   1.000
_cell.length_c   1.000
_cell.angle_alpha   90.00
_cell.angle_beta   90.00
_cell.angle_gamma   90.00
#
_symmetry.space_group_name_H-M   'P 1'
#
loop_
_entity.id
_entity.type
_entity.pdbx_description
1 polymer ?
#
loop_
_entity_poly.entity_id
_entity_poly.type
_entity_poly.pdbx_seq_one_letter_code
_entity_poly.pdbx_strand_id
1 'polypeptide(L)'
;MHHIMIDLEMNKITRRVRDDKKLSNELIEIGAVKMDEDFEVLDMYQTYVMPEFGQMNELIVELTGITDDKLVGAPDFFHAMDDFAEWIGSEKAIFYSWSMSDIRQFQVESDFKGYKGKILKRMESNWIDFQDEYSRLLGIEKKIKLKQAVSAADYEFTGAQHTALADAVNTAEILRLSKNPAEFERVMKPVLDLFRPDEQQATLLDMCPEFFASILPEKKDSPA
;
A
#
# COMPACT_ATOMS: atom_id res chain seq x y z
N MET A 1 -15.09 16.09 2.90
CA MET A 1 -13.93 15.39 3.50
C MET A 1 -13.28 14.56 2.42
N HIS A 2 -11.94 14.46 2.38
CA HIS A 2 -11.28 13.64 1.38
C HIS A 2 -10.80 12.30 1.98
N HIS A 3 -10.71 11.28 1.13
CA HIS A 3 -10.04 10.02 1.40
C HIS A 3 -8.81 9.94 0.49
N ILE A 4 -7.64 9.68 1.05
CA ILE A 4 -6.38 9.70 0.30
C ILE A 4 -5.71 8.35 0.48
N MET A 5 -5.66 7.57 -0.59
CA MET A 5 -4.92 6.32 -0.66
C MET A 5 -3.49 6.62 -1.08
N ILE A 6 -2.51 6.06 -0.39
CA ILE A 6 -1.08 6.31 -0.59
C ILE A 6 -0.36 4.99 -0.69
N ASP A 7 0.59 4.93 -1.59
CA ASP A 7 1.59 3.87 -1.68
C ASP A 7 2.96 4.49 -1.93
N LEU A 8 4.02 3.85 -1.46
CA LEU A 8 5.39 4.33 -1.54
C LEU A 8 6.33 3.27 -2.09
N GLU A 9 7.21 3.66 -3.01
CA GLU A 9 8.36 2.85 -3.33
C GLU A 9 9.61 3.33 -2.58
N MET A 10 10.44 2.36 -2.19
CA MET A 10 11.55 2.63 -1.29
C MET A 10 12.83 1.95 -1.77
N ASN A 11 13.92 2.69 -1.79
CA ASN A 11 15.25 2.16 -2.07
C ASN A 11 15.92 1.68 -0.80
N LYS A 12 16.48 0.49 -0.81
CA LYS A 12 17.18 -0.09 0.33
C LYS A 12 18.57 0.51 0.49
N ILE A 13 18.87 1.07 1.65
CA ILE A 13 20.20 1.56 2.00
C ILE A 13 21.08 0.39 2.46
N THR A 14 22.16 0.12 1.75
CA THR A 14 23.07 -0.99 2.03
C THR A 14 24.24 -0.63 2.94
N ARG A 15 24.47 0.67 3.19
CA ARG A 15 25.54 1.20 4.03
C ARG A 15 25.00 1.92 5.26
N ARG A 16 25.81 1.96 6.33
CA ARG A 16 25.49 2.77 7.51
C ARG A 16 25.69 4.25 7.18
N VAL A 17 24.66 5.06 7.40
CA VAL A 17 24.66 6.48 7.05
C VAL A 17 25.04 7.36 8.22
N ARG A 18 24.57 7.02 9.43
CA ARG A 18 24.86 7.75 10.68
C ARG A 18 25.04 6.76 11.84
N ASP A 19 25.80 7.19 12.86
CA ASP A 19 26.06 6.35 14.03
C ASP A 19 24.94 6.41 15.07
N ASP A 20 24.25 7.57 15.15
CA ASP A 20 23.22 7.87 16.15
C ASP A 20 21.81 7.45 15.73
N LYS A 21 21.54 7.39 14.43
CA LYS A 21 20.22 7.06 13.87
C LYS A 21 20.35 6.03 12.76
N LYS A 22 19.32 5.18 12.63
CA LYS A 22 19.26 4.16 11.60
C LYS A 22 18.16 4.50 10.59
N LEU A 23 18.56 4.66 9.32
CA LEU A 23 17.67 4.67 8.19
C LEU A 23 17.98 3.44 7.32
N SER A 24 16.97 2.60 7.07
CA SER A 24 17.14 1.36 6.31
C SER A 24 16.72 1.50 4.85
N ASN A 25 15.79 2.38 4.58
CA ASN A 25 15.28 2.66 3.24
C ASN A 25 15.15 4.17 3.06
N GLU A 26 15.22 4.62 1.81
CA GLU A 26 14.85 5.96 1.38
C GLU A 26 13.64 5.90 0.46
N LEU A 27 12.77 6.87 0.57
CA LEU A 27 11.67 7.10 -0.33
C LEU A 27 12.18 7.44 -1.74
N ILE A 28 11.64 6.79 -2.76
CA ILE A 28 12.00 7.03 -4.16
C ILE A 28 10.78 7.32 -5.06
N GLU A 29 9.57 7.01 -4.62
CA GLU A 29 8.34 7.37 -5.31
C GLU A 29 7.19 7.52 -4.31
N ILE A 30 6.35 8.54 -4.51
CA ILE A 30 5.06 8.69 -3.86
C ILE A 30 3.99 8.55 -4.92
N GLY A 31 3.05 7.62 -4.71
CA GLY A 31 1.83 7.49 -5.48
C GLY A 31 0.62 7.71 -4.58
N ALA A 32 -0.36 8.49 -5.03
CA ALA A 32 -1.56 8.71 -4.24
C ALA A 32 -2.80 8.95 -5.10
N VAL A 33 -3.96 8.57 -4.55
CA VAL A 33 -5.28 8.78 -5.12
C VAL A 33 -6.12 9.56 -4.12
N LYS A 34 -6.64 10.71 -4.53
CA LYS A 34 -7.58 11.52 -3.76
C LYS A 34 -9.01 11.18 -4.18
N MET A 35 -9.85 10.86 -3.21
CA MET A 35 -11.25 10.51 -3.40
C MET A 35 -12.14 11.43 -2.57
N ASP A 36 -13.38 11.59 -2.99
CA ASP A 36 -14.42 12.30 -2.26
C ASP A 36 -15.07 11.46 -1.13
N GLU A 37 -16.19 11.94 -0.59
CA GLU A 37 -16.93 11.28 0.50
C GLU A 37 -17.60 9.97 0.06
N ASP A 38 -17.85 9.81 -1.24
CA ASP A 38 -18.44 8.62 -1.86
C ASP A 38 -17.37 7.67 -2.42
N PHE A 39 -16.09 7.94 -2.15
CA PHE A 39 -14.92 7.21 -2.63
C PHE A 39 -14.75 7.28 -4.16
N GLU A 40 -15.32 8.29 -4.83
CA GLU A 40 -15.06 8.54 -6.24
C GLU A 40 -13.75 9.32 -6.41
N VAL A 41 -12.96 8.94 -7.43
CA VAL A 41 -11.64 9.52 -7.66
C VAL A 41 -11.77 10.99 -8.12
N LEU A 42 -11.15 11.90 -7.39
CA LEU A 42 -11.06 13.32 -7.71
C LEU A 42 -9.76 13.68 -8.43
N ASP A 43 -8.64 13.11 -7.99
CA ASP A 43 -7.30 13.44 -8.50
C ASP A 43 -6.28 12.36 -8.16
N MET A 44 -5.16 12.35 -8.88
CA MET A 44 -4.06 11.42 -8.68
C MET A 44 -2.74 12.19 -8.60
N TYR A 45 -1.82 11.70 -7.78
CA TYR A 45 -0.51 12.28 -7.58
C TYR A 45 0.58 11.22 -7.76
N GLN A 46 1.65 11.60 -8.45
CA GLN A 46 2.84 10.79 -8.57
C GLN A 46 4.06 11.68 -8.61
N THR A 47 5.06 11.38 -7.81
CA THR A 47 6.36 12.02 -7.90
C THR A 47 7.47 11.03 -7.55
N TYR A 48 8.58 11.11 -8.27
CA TYR A 48 9.81 10.48 -7.84
C TYR A 48 10.49 11.32 -6.77
N VAL A 49 11.34 10.69 -5.97
CA VAL A 49 12.12 11.34 -4.92
C VAL A 49 13.58 10.95 -5.09
N MET A 50 14.48 11.94 -5.17
CA MET A 50 15.90 11.69 -5.30
C MET A 50 16.47 11.14 -3.99
N PRO A 51 17.00 9.89 -3.95
CA PRO A 51 17.66 9.37 -2.77
C PRO A 51 18.96 10.09 -2.47
N GLU A 52 19.25 10.31 -1.19
CA GLU A 52 20.44 11.06 -0.73
C GLU A 52 21.62 10.14 -0.40
N PHE A 53 21.33 8.90 0.04
CA PHE A 53 22.35 8.05 0.69
C PHE A 53 22.83 6.87 -0.15
N GLY A 54 22.56 6.85 -1.43
CA GLY A 54 23.13 5.81 -2.28
C GLY A 54 22.51 5.74 -3.66
N GLN A 55 23.13 4.89 -4.47
CA GLN A 55 22.58 4.50 -5.77
C GLN A 55 21.41 3.54 -5.58
N MET A 56 20.61 3.38 -6.62
CA MET A 56 19.51 2.43 -6.61
C MET A 56 20.01 1.01 -6.41
N ASN A 57 19.36 0.29 -5.51
CA ASN A 57 19.62 -1.12 -5.28
C ASN A 57 19.10 -1.94 -6.46
N GLU A 58 19.91 -2.85 -7.01
CA GLU A 58 19.59 -3.64 -8.20
C GLU A 58 18.27 -4.40 -8.07
N LEU A 59 17.98 -5.00 -6.89
CA LEU A 59 16.73 -5.71 -6.65
C LEU A 59 15.51 -4.77 -6.65
N ILE A 60 15.69 -3.53 -6.19
CA ILE A 60 14.61 -2.52 -6.21
C ILE A 60 14.40 -2.04 -7.65
N VAL A 61 15.46 -1.83 -8.43
CA VAL A 61 15.36 -1.51 -9.85
C VAL A 61 14.62 -2.62 -10.62
N GLU A 62 14.94 -3.88 -10.36
CA GLU A 62 14.26 -5.02 -10.98
C GLU A 62 12.78 -5.06 -10.61
N LEU A 63 12.44 -4.77 -9.34
CA LEU A 63 11.09 -4.81 -8.82
C LEU A 63 10.21 -3.66 -9.32
N THR A 64 10.72 -2.42 -9.22
CA THR A 64 9.95 -1.17 -9.46
C THR A 64 10.16 -0.61 -10.86
N GLY A 65 11.24 -1.01 -11.52
CA GLY A 65 11.69 -0.40 -12.76
C GLY A 65 12.23 1.04 -12.62
N ILE A 66 12.40 1.53 -11.36
CA ILE A 66 12.95 2.87 -11.10
C ILE A 66 14.47 2.78 -11.14
N THR A 67 15.08 3.43 -12.14
CA THR A 67 16.53 3.50 -12.32
C THR A 67 17.06 4.86 -11.87
N ASP A 68 18.37 4.97 -11.66
CA ASP A 68 19.00 6.25 -11.34
C ASP A 68 18.68 7.33 -12.39
N ASP A 69 18.59 6.96 -13.68
CA ASP A 69 18.24 7.90 -14.76
C ASP A 69 16.83 8.47 -14.62
N LYS A 70 15.87 7.70 -14.12
CA LYS A 70 14.50 8.19 -13.87
C LYS A 70 14.43 9.17 -12.71
N LEU A 71 15.39 9.10 -11.80
CA LEU A 71 15.47 9.96 -10.63
C LEU A 71 16.20 11.27 -10.92
N VAL A 72 16.87 11.41 -12.07
CA VAL A 72 17.55 12.65 -12.44
C VAL A 72 16.55 13.80 -12.52
N GLY A 73 16.76 14.82 -11.69
CA GLY A 73 15.88 15.99 -11.62
C GLY A 73 14.64 15.81 -10.72
N ALA A 74 14.47 14.64 -10.11
CA ALA A 74 13.45 14.47 -9.08
C ALA A 74 13.75 15.38 -7.86
N PRO A 75 12.71 15.88 -7.17
CA PRO A 75 12.88 16.63 -5.94
C PRO A 75 13.56 15.79 -4.85
N ASP A 76 14.26 16.45 -3.94
CA ASP A 76 14.68 15.80 -2.70
C ASP A 76 13.48 15.52 -1.78
N PHE A 77 13.74 14.80 -0.69
CA PHE A 77 12.70 14.42 0.26
C PHE A 77 11.89 15.61 0.81
N PHE A 78 12.53 16.74 1.10
CA PHE A 78 11.85 17.91 1.67
C PHE A 78 10.89 18.55 0.67
N HIS A 79 11.38 18.78 -0.56
CA HIS A 79 10.55 19.35 -1.62
C HIS A 79 9.41 18.40 -2.01
N ALA A 80 9.68 17.09 -2.14
CA ALA A 80 8.63 16.11 -2.43
C ALA A 80 7.54 16.07 -1.36
N MET A 81 7.92 16.18 -0.08
CA MET A 81 6.96 16.22 1.03
C MET A 81 6.15 17.52 1.05
N ASP A 82 6.75 18.66 0.71
CA ASP A 82 6.05 19.95 0.65
C ASP A 82 5.11 20.00 -0.54
N ASP A 83 5.52 19.55 -1.73
CA ASP A 83 4.67 19.44 -2.92
C ASP A 83 3.49 18.48 -2.69
N PHE A 84 3.76 17.35 -2.05
CA PHE A 84 2.71 16.39 -1.66
C PHE A 84 1.73 17.01 -0.67
N ALA A 85 2.21 17.79 0.30
CA ALA A 85 1.35 18.50 1.26
C ALA A 85 0.47 19.55 0.56
N GLU A 86 1.01 20.26 -0.43
CA GLU A 86 0.26 21.22 -1.25
C GLU A 86 -0.84 20.52 -2.06
N TRP A 87 -0.53 19.39 -2.71
CA TRP A 87 -1.50 18.60 -3.43
C TRP A 87 -2.62 18.05 -2.53
N ILE A 88 -2.30 17.58 -1.32
CA ILE A 88 -3.30 17.14 -0.34
C ILE A 88 -4.25 18.28 0.01
N GLY A 89 -3.75 19.51 0.13
CA GLY A 89 -4.52 20.68 0.48
C GLY A 89 -4.87 20.76 1.96
N SER A 90 -5.67 21.76 2.34
CA SER A 90 -6.03 22.05 3.74
C SER A 90 -7.29 21.35 4.25
N GLU A 91 -8.06 20.73 3.37
CA GLU A 91 -9.31 20.06 3.76
C GLU A 91 -9.09 18.87 4.67
N LYS A 92 -10.13 18.53 5.46
CA LYS A 92 -10.07 17.31 6.29
C LYS A 92 -9.89 16.09 5.41
N ALA A 93 -8.93 15.24 5.76
CA ALA A 93 -8.65 14.01 5.04
C ALA A 93 -8.41 12.84 6.00
N ILE A 94 -8.79 11.64 5.55
CA ILE A 94 -8.40 10.36 6.11
C ILE A 94 -7.41 9.75 5.12
N PHE A 95 -6.32 9.21 5.64
CA PHE A 95 -5.23 8.63 4.87
C PHE A 95 -5.24 7.12 5.00
N TYR A 96 -4.94 6.45 3.91
CA TYR A 96 -4.91 4.99 3.84
C TYR A 96 -3.64 4.55 3.14
N SER A 97 -3.14 3.40 3.49
CA SER A 97 -2.22 2.59 2.68
C SER A 97 -2.62 1.13 2.79
N TRP A 98 -2.07 0.30 1.90
CA TRP A 98 -2.28 -1.14 2.04
C TRP A 98 -1.77 -1.64 3.37
N SER A 99 -0.63 -1.17 3.86
CA SER A 99 -0.10 -1.52 5.19
C SER A 99 0.50 -0.32 5.91
N MET A 100 0.87 -0.49 7.18
CA MET A 100 1.53 0.57 7.97
C MET A 100 2.98 0.88 7.55
N SER A 101 3.53 0.19 6.54
CA SER A 101 4.90 0.45 6.07
C SER A 101 5.11 1.87 5.58
N ASP A 102 4.11 2.42 4.89
CA ASP A 102 4.16 3.71 4.22
C ASP A 102 4.23 4.87 5.22
N ILE A 103 3.32 4.91 6.18
CA ILE A 103 3.39 5.95 7.22
C ILE A 103 4.65 5.82 8.07
N ARG A 104 5.10 4.59 8.35
CA ARG A 104 6.36 4.38 9.10
C ARG A 104 7.57 4.89 8.32
N GLN A 105 7.60 4.72 6.99
CA GLN A 105 8.66 5.28 6.16
C GLN A 105 8.67 6.80 6.23
N PHE A 106 7.52 7.46 6.06
CA PHE A 106 7.43 8.91 6.23
C PHE A 106 7.93 9.37 7.61
N GLN A 107 7.56 8.68 8.69
CA GLN A 107 7.97 9.01 10.06
C GLN A 107 9.48 8.85 10.26
N VAL A 108 10.02 7.67 9.89
CA VAL A 108 11.42 7.35 10.13
C VAL A 108 12.35 8.24 9.31
N GLU A 109 12.01 8.48 8.04
CA GLU A 109 12.82 9.32 7.17
C GLU A 109 12.71 10.80 7.54
N SER A 110 11.51 11.28 7.90
CA SER A 110 11.32 12.64 8.43
C SER A 110 12.12 12.88 9.71
N ASP A 111 12.08 11.93 10.66
CA ASP A 111 12.89 12.04 11.88
C ASP A 111 14.39 12.00 11.60
N PHE A 112 14.82 11.13 10.68
CA PHE A 112 16.22 11.00 10.31
C PHE A 112 16.74 12.26 9.63
N LYS A 113 16.01 12.79 8.65
CA LYS A 113 16.38 13.98 7.88
C LYS A 113 16.05 15.30 8.59
N GLY A 114 15.19 15.27 9.61
CA GLY A 114 14.78 16.44 10.38
C GLY A 114 13.64 17.24 9.76
N TYR A 115 12.84 16.64 8.88
CA TYR A 115 11.64 17.26 8.33
C TYR A 115 10.58 17.50 9.41
N LYS A 116 9.97 18.70 9.43
CA LYS A 116 9.00 19.14 10.46
C LYS A 116 7.68 19.65 9.86
N GLY A 117 7.35 19.23 8.66
CA GLY A 117 6.12 19.63 7.98
C GLY A 117 4.86 19.22 8.76
N LYS A 118 3.85 20.11 8.79
CA LYS A 118 2.58 19.87 9.49
C LYS A 118 1.81 18.68 8.92
N ILE A 119 2.07 18.36 7.66
CA ILE A 119 1.41 17.24 6.97
C ILE A 119 1.69 15.91 7.64
N LEU A 120 2.90 15.68 8.14
CA LEU A 120 3.25 14.43 8.84
C LEU A 120 2.34 14.19 10.04
N LYS A 121 2.17 15.18 10.92
CA LYS A 121 1.29 15.07 12.09
C LYS A 121 -0.17 14.82 11.70
N ARG A 122 -0.61 15.44 10.59
CA ARG A 122 -1.96 15.29 10.08
C ARG A 122 -2.19 13.87 9.55
N MET A 123 -1.21 13.31 8.83
CA MET A 123 -1.22 11.91 8.37
C MET A 123 -1.22 10.95 9.56
N GLU A 124 -0.30 11.10 10.51
CA GLU A 124 -0.19 10.26 11.72
C GLU A 124 -1.49 10.16 12.51
N SER A 125 -2.22 11.27 12.62
CA SER A 125 -3.46 11.34 13.40
C SER A 125 -4.67 10.71 12.71
N ASN A 126 -4.62 10.48 11.41
CA ASN A 126 -5.77 10.06 10.61
C ASN A 126 -5.40 8.96 9.61
N TRP A 127 -4.41 8.11 9.93
CA TRP A 127 -3.97 7.02 9.06
C TRP A 127 -4.64 5.71 9.40
N ILE A 128 -5.04 4.99 8.37
CA ILE A 128 -5.70 3.69 8.46
C ILE A 128 -4.87 2.64 7.72
N ASP A 129 -4.56 1.53 8.41
CA ASP A 129 -4.05 0.29 7.81
C ASP A 129 -5.23 -0.42 7.12
N PHE A 130 -5.30 -0.28 5.80
CA PHE A 130 -6.42 -0.88 5.08
C PHE A 130 -6.31 -2.40 4.97
N GLN A 131 -5.12 -2.96 5.00
CA GLN A 131 -4.93 -4.42 5.00
C GLN A 131 -5.54 -5.07 6.25
N ASP A 132 -5.43 -4.41 7.42
CA ASP A 132 -6.09 -4.86 8.66
C ASP A 132 -7.61 -4.75 8.57
N GLU A 133 -8.15 -3.66 8.01
CA GLU A 133 -9.60 -3.55 7.77
C GLU A 133 -10.09 -4.61 6.79
N TYR A 134 -9.38 -4.80 5.68
CA TYR A 134 -9.74 -5.77 4.66
C TYR A 134 -9.71 -7.21 5.20
N SER A 135 -8.69 -7.57 5.99
CA SER A 135 -8.63 -8.88 6.63
C SER A 135 -9.82 -9.13 7.58
N ARG A 136 -10.24 -8.08 8.33
CA ARG A 136 -11.44 -8.16 9.19
C ARG A 136 -12.72 -8.33 8.40
N LEU A 137 -12.87 -7.68 7.25
CA LEU A 137 -14.02 -7.86 6.36
C LEU A 137 -14.12 -9.29 5.81
N LEU A 138 -12.99 -9.93 5.56
CA LEU A 138 -12.94 -11.33 5.13
C LEU A 138 -13.08 -12.32 6.28
N GLY A 139 -12.99 -11.88 7.54
CA GLY A 139 -13.01 -12.76 8.70
C GLY A 139 -11.75 -13.62 8.87
N ILE A 140 -10.61 -13.14 8.38
CA ILE A 140 -9.32 -13.84 8.45
C ILE A 140 -8.33 -13.09 9.35
N GLU A 141 -7.46 -13.83 10.05
CA GLU A 141 -6.40 -13.26 10.86
C GLU A 141 -5.14 -12.93 10.04
N LYS A 142 -4.92 -13.68 8.96
CA LYS A 142 -3.73 -13.52 8.11
C LYS A 142 -3.87 -12.33 7.18
N LYS A 143 -2.84 -11.48 7.16
CA LYS A 143 -2.72 -10.39 6.19
C LYS A 143 -2.43 -10.95 4.80
N ILE A 144 -3.18 -10.51 3.80
CA ILE A 144 -2.99 -10.88 2.40
C ILE A 144 -2.32 -9.75 1.62
N LYS A 145 -1.68 -10.08 0.51
CA LYS A 145 -1.02 -9.10 -0.36
C LYS A 145 -2.05 -8.37 -1.22
N LEU A 146 -1.75 -7.12 -1.61
CA LEU A 146 -2.60 -6.33 -2.51
C LEU A 146 -2.99 -7.11 -3.78
N LYS A 147 -2.02 -7.72 -4.45
CA LYS A 147 -2.27 -8.55 -5.66
C LYS A 147 -3.31 -9.64 -5.41
N GLN A 148 -3.29 -10.27 -4.24
CA GLN A 148 -4.26 -11.30 -3.87
C GLN A 148 -5.65 -10.71 -3.63
N ALA A 149 -5.72 -9.52 -3.03
CA ALA A 149 -6.99 -8.81 -2.82
C ALA A 149 -7.62 -8.40 -4.15
N VAL A 150 -6.83 -7.88 -5.09
CA VAL A 150 -7.27 -7.50 -6.43
C VAL A 150 -7.78 -8.73 -7.21
N SER A 151 -7.01 -9.82 -7.20
CA SER A 151 -7.44 -11.08 -7.83
C SER A 151 -8.71 -11.66 -7.19
N ALA A 152 -8.85 -11.57 -5.87
CA ALA A 152 -10.02 -12.06 -5.15
C ALA A 152 -11.29 -11.26 -5.49
N ALA A 153 -11.14 -9.98 -5.82
CA ALA A 153 -12.22 -9.12 -6.26
C ALA A 153 -12.56 -9.27 -7.76
N ASP A 154 -11.91 -10.20 -8.46
CA ASP A 154 -12.04 -10.41 -9.92
C ASP A 154 -11.71 -9.13 -10.73
N TYR A 155 -10.77 -8.32 -10.22
CA TYR A 155 -10.28 -7.14 -10.90
C TYR A 155 -8.96 -7.45 -11.62
N GLU A 156 -8.81 -6.86 -12.81
CA GLU A 156 -7.51 -6.79 -13.47
C GLU A 156 -6.66 -5.70 -12.82
N PHE A 157 -5.41 -6.03 -12.51
CA PHE A 157 -4.50 -5.07 -11.90
C PHE A 157 -4.18 -3.95 -12.90
N THR A 158 -4.53 -2.71 -12.55
CA THR A 158 -4.33 -1.53 -13.40
C THR A 158 -2.89 -1.05 -13.29
N GLY A 159 -2.20 -0.91 -14.41
CA GLY A 159 -0.82 -0.44 -14.47
C GLY A 159 0.23 -1.52 -14.16
N ALA A 160 1.47 -1.11 -14.00
CA ALA A 160 2.56 -2.01 -13.62
C ALA A 160 2.60 -2.18 -12.10
N GLN A 161 2.62 -3.44 -11.64
CA GLN A 161 2.84 -3.73 -10.22
C GLN A 161 4.18 -3.13 -9.76
N HIS A 162 4.25 -2.73 -8.50
CA HIS A 162 5.43 -2.07 -7.92
C HIS A 162 5.77 -0.72 -8.57
N THR A 163 4.74 0.04 -8.93
CA THR A 163 4.81 1.48 -9.07
C THR A 163 3.84 2.08 -8.06
N ALA A 164 4.28 3.06 -7.29
CA ALA A 164 3.50 3.60 -6.17
C ALA A 164 2.09 4.07 -6.62
N LEU A 165 1.98 4.73 -7.78
CA LEU A 165 0.67 5.16 -8.25
C LEU A 165 -0.24 3.98 -8.63
N ALA A 166 0.27 2.96 -9.32
CA ALA A 166 -0.56 1.80 -9.70
C ALA A 166 -1.03 1.03 -8.44
N ASP A 167 -0.16 0.84 -7.46
CA ASP A 167 -0.51 0.15 -6.21
C ASP A 167 -1.51 0.98 -5.39
N ALA A 168 -1.39 2.32 -5.35
CA ALA A 168 -2.38 3.21 -4.75
C ALA A 168 -3.74 3.15 -5.45
N VAL A 169 -3.78 3.14 -6.80
CA VAL A 169 -5.01 3.03 -7.60
C VAL A 169 -5.72 1.70 -7.31
N ASN A 170 -5.00 0.59 -7.39
CA ASN A 170 -5.60 -0.72 -7.14
C ASN A 170 -6.08 -0.86 -5.69
N THR A 171 -5.36 -0.29 -4.72
CA THR A 171 -5.79 -0.27 -3.32
C THR A 171 -7.05 0.60 -3.14
N ALA A 172 -7.13 1.75 -3.82
CA ALA A 172 -8.31 2.63 -3.79
C ALA A 172 -9.56 1.93 -4.33
N GLU A 173 -9.44 1.14 -5.41
CA GLU A 173 -10.55 0.35 -5.94
C GLU A 173 -11.06 -0.70 -4.95
N ILE A 174 -10.16 -1.42 -4.27
CA ILE A 174 -10.54 -2.38 -3.23
C ILE A 174 -11.17 -1.65 -2.03
N LEU A 175 -10.66 -0.46 -1.66
CA LEU A 175 -11.26 0.37 -0.62
C LEU A 175 -12.70 0.77 -1.01
N ARG A 176 -12.90 1.30 -2.23
CA ARG A 176 -14.21 1.69 -2.74
C ARG A 176 -15.19 0.51 -2.73
N LEU A 177 -14.78 -0.66 -3.23
CA LEU A 177 -15.57 -1.89 -3.16
C LEU A 177 -15.98 -2.23 -1.72
N SER A 178 -15.04 -2.10 -0.76
CA SER A 178 -15.29 -2.43 0.65
C SER A 178 -16.30 -1.50 1.34
N LYS A 179 -16.55 -0.30 0.78
CA LYS A 179 -17.51 0.67 1.33
C LYS A 179 -18.94 0.44 0.81
N ASN A 180 -19.13 -0.47 -0.13
CA ASN A 180 -20.45 -0.94 -0.57
C ASN A 180 -20.66 -2.40 -0.09
N PRO A 181 -21.27 -2.63 1.08
CA PRO A 181 -21.37 -3.98 1.65
C PRO A 181 -22.09 -5.00 0.75
N ALA A 182 -23.11 -4.56 0.03
CA ALA A 182 -23.87 -5.45 -0.86
C ALA A 182 -23.06 -5.87 -2.08
N GLU A 183 -22.29 -4.95 -2.66
CA GLU A 183 -21.40 -5.23 -3.77
C GLU A 183 -20.20 -6.06 -3.31
N PHE A 184 -19.60 -5.68 -2.18
CA PHE A 184 -18.50 -6.44 -1.58
C PHE A 184 -18.90 -7.90 -1.32
N GLU A 185 -20.05 -8.13 -0.69
CA GLU A 185 -20.54 -9.48 -0.44
C GLU A 185 -20.78 -10.25 -1.75
N ARG A 186 -21.37 -9.60 -2.76
CA ARG A 186 -21.62 -10.20 -4.07
C ARG A 186 -20.32 -10.59 -4.79
N VAL A 187 -19.36 -9.69 -4.84
CA VAL A 187 -18.07 -9.90 -5.53
C VAL A 187 -17.21 -10.90 -4.76
N MET A 188 -17.11 -10.73 -3.44
CA MET A 188 -16.28 -11.56 -2.58
C MET A 188 -16.92 -12.86 -2.13
N LYS A 189 -18.17 -13.12 -2.54
CA LYS A 189 -18.89 -14.34 -2.14
C LYS A 189 -18.07 -15.63 -2.34
N PRO A 190 -17.42 -15.88 -3.49
CA PRO A 190 -16.61 -17.09 -3.67
C PRO A 190 -15.49 -17.23 -2.63
N VAL A 191 -14.89 -16.11 -2.23
CA VAL A 191 -13.81 -16.07 -1.23
C VAL A 191 -14.40 -16.23 0.17
N LEU A 192 -15.48 -15.50 0.49
CA LEU A 192 -16.13 -15.58 1.79
C LEU A 192 -16.68 -16.98 2.10
N ASP A 193 -17.22 -17.66 1.10
CA ASP A 193 -17.76 -19.02 1.24
C ASP A 193 -16.68 -20.05 1.62
N LEU A 194 -15.40 -19.78 1.29
CA LEU A 194 -14.27 -20.65 1.69
C LEU A 194 -13.94 -20.57 3.18
N PHE A 195 -14.25 -19.47 3.83
CA PHE A 195 -14.06 -19.29 5.27
C PHE A 195 -15.28 -19.72 6.09
N ARG A 196 -16.40 -20.11 5.42
CA ARG A 196 -17.57 -20.70 6.05
C ARG A 196 -17.41 -22.22 6.05
N PRO A 197 -17.70 -22.91 7.16
CA PRO A 197 -17.43 -24.37 7.29
C PRO A 197 -18.45 -25.27 6.57
N ASP A 198 -18.80 -25.00 5.30
CA ASP A 198 -19.76 -25.80 4.54
C ASP A 198 -19.11 -26.61 3.40
N GLU A 199 -19.79 -27.66 2.94
CA GLU A 199 -19.35 -28.74 2.04
C GLU A 199 -18.81 -28.32 0.65
N GLN A 200 -18.78 -27.03 0.33
CA GLN A 200 -18.33 -26.50 -0.98
C GLN A 200 -16.83 -26.14 -1.05
N GLN A 201 -16.09 -26.33 0.04
CA GLN A 201 -14.67 -25.90 0.14
C GLN A 201 -13.74 -26.53 -0.91
N ALA A 202 -14.00 -27.76 -1.35
CA ALA A 202 -13.10 -28.49 -2.24
C ALA A 202 -13.00 -27.87 -3.64
N THR A 203 -14.10 -27.39 -4.19
CA THR A 203 -14.16 -26.93 -5.60
C THR A 203 -13.53 -25.54 -5.81
N LEU A 204 -13.56 -24.68 -4.80
CA LEU A 204 -13.01 -23.32 -4.88
C LEU A 204 -11.50 -23.28 -4.60
N LEU A 205 -10.99 -24.18 -3.77
CA LEU A 205 -9.56 -24.41 -3.56
C LEU A 205 -8.85 -24.77 -4.88
N ASP A 206 -9.56 -25.51 -5.74
CA ASP A 206 -9.03 -25.90 -7.05
C ASP A 206 -9.04 -24.76 -8.09
N MET A 207 -9.87 -23.74 -7.90
CA MET A 207 -9.99 -22.61 -8.86
C MET A 207 -8.91 -21.52 -8.65
N CYS A 208 -8.42 -21.31 -7.42
CA CYS A 208 -7.40 -20.32 -7.11
C CYS A 208 -6.37 -20.85 -6.10
N PRO A 209 -5.60 -21.90 -6.45
CA PRO A 209 -4.72 -22.57 -5.49
C PRO A 209 -3.64 -21.66 -4.88
N GLU A 210 -3.09 -20.71 -5.64
CA GLU A 210 -2.08 -19.78 -5.14
C GLU A 210 -2.63 -18.80 -4.08
N PHE A 211 -3.86 -18.33 -4.26
CA PHE A 211 -4.53 -17.48 -3.29
C PHE A 211 -4.74 -18.24 -1.97
N PHE A 212 -5.27 -19.45 -2.06
CA PHE A 212 -5.59 -20.25 -0.87
C PHE A 212 -4.37 -20.80 -0.15
N ALA A 213 -3.33 -21.21 -0.88
CA ALA A 213 -2.07 -21.61 -0.28
C ALA A 213 -1.46 -20.53 0.63
N SER A 214 -1.77 -19.26 0.37
CA SER A 214 -1.23 -18.14 1.13
C SER A 214 -2.06 -17.74 2.36
N ILE A 215 -3.34 -18.10 2.44
CA ILE A 215 -4.26 -17.65 3.50
C ILE A 215 -4.80 -18.79 4.39
N LEU A 216 -4.80 -20.02 3.89
CA LEU A 216 -5.22 -21.15 4.72
C LEU A 216 -4.10 -21.50 5.73
N PRO A 217 -4.44 -21.80 6.99
CA PRO A 217 -3.45 -22.28 7.96
C PRO A 217 -2.83 -23.59 7.47
N GLU A 218 -1.50 -23.74 7.59
CA GLU A 218 -0.85 -25.03 7.38
C GLU A 218 -1.54 -26.09 8.25
N LYS A 219 -1.96 -27.19 7.64
CA LYS A 219 -2.45 -28.34 8.40
C LYS A 219 -1.35 -28.74 9.36
N LYS A 220 -1.53 -28.50 10.65
CA LYS A 220 -0.69 -29.11 11.67
C LYS A 220 -0.97 -30.61 11.58
N ASP A 221 0.03 -31.36 11.11
CA ASP A 221 0.02 -32.82 11.22
C ASP A 221 -0.14 -33.14 12.69
N SER A 222 -1.26 -33.74 13.05
CA SER A 222 -1.47 -34.32 14.37
C SER A 222 -0.52 -35.51 14.47
N PRO A 223 0.39 -35.56 15.45
CA PRO A 223 1.21 -36.75 15.65
C PRO A 223 0.29 -37.93 16.02
N ALA A 224 0.53 -39.04 15.35
CA ALA A 224 -0.09 -40.34 15.59
C ALA A 224 0.27 -40.92 16.98
#